data_f31c7850044022e17c0d3eb3fb744a69
#
_entry.id   f31c7850044022e17c0d3eb3fb744a69
#
_cell.length_a   1.000
_cell.length_b   1.000
_cell.length_c   1.000
_cell.angle_alpha   90.00
_cell.angle_beta   90.00
_cell.angle_gamma   90.00
#
_symmetry.space_group_name_H-M   'P 1'
#
loop_
_entity.id
_entity.type
_entity.pdbx_description
1 polymer ?
#
loop_
_entity_poly.entity_id
_entity_poly.type
_entity_poly.pdbx_seq_one_letter_code
_entity_poly.pdbx_strand_id
1 'polypeptide(L)' 'MIVKDIIKILNDKYPFCYAEDYDNVGLIVGDDQFKVSGIIVCLDTIESVVDEAIQKKCNVI' A
#
# COMPACT_ATOMS: atom_id res chain seq x y z
N MET A 1 -11.03 -6.29 -6.99
CA MET A 1 -9.57 -6.08 -6.87
C MET A 1 -9.12 -6.41 -5.45
N ILE A 2 -8.10 -7.22 -5.31
CA ILE A 2 -7.47 -7.50 -4.02
C ILE A 2 -6.12 -6.78 -3.94
N VAL A 3 -5.53 -6.70 -2.74
CA VAL A 3 -4.27 -6.00 -2.50
C VAL A 3 -3.15 -6.54 -3.40
N LYS A 4 -3.10 -7.85 -3.63
CA LYS A 4 -2.11 -8.48 -4.52
C LYS A 4 -2.11 -7.88 -5.93
N ASP A 5 -3.29 -7.52 -6.44
CA ASP A 5 -3.41 -6.92 -7.79
C ASP A 5 -2.71 -5.57 -7.85
N ILE A 6 -2.84 -4.76 -6.77
CA ILE A 6 -2.17 -3.46 -6.67
C ILE A 6 -0.65 -3.65 -6.62
N ILE A 7 -0.18 -4.59 -5.80
CA ILE A 7 1.25 -4.89 -5.66
C ILE A 7 1.83 -5.27 -7.03
N LYS A 8 1.14 -6.11 -7.78
CA LYS A 8 1.57 -6.54 -9.10
C LYS A 8 1.69 -5.37 -10.08
N ILE A 9 0.68 -4.50 -10.12
CA ILE A 9 0.67 -3.32 -11.00
C ILE A 9 1.85 -2.40 -10.66
N LEU A 10 2.06 -2.12 -9.39
CA LEU A 10 3.14 -1.24 -8.95
C LEU A 10 4.51 -1.86 -9.24
N ASN A 11 4.68 -3.16 -8.99
CA ASN A 11 5.95 -3.83 -9.24
C ASN A 11 6.27 -3.89 -10.74
N ASP A 12 5.25 -4.03 -11.60
CA ASP A 12 5.44 -4.02 -13.04
C ASP A 12 5.92 -2.66 -13.56
N LYS A 13 5.40 -1.56 -12.99
CA LYS A 13 5.78 -0.20 -13.37
C LYS A 13 7.06 0.27 -12.69
N TYR A 14 7.23 -0.06 -11.41
CA TYR A 14 8.33 0.38 -10.56
C TYR A 14 8.92 -0.84 -9.85
N PRO A 15 9.71 -1.67 -10.56
CA PRO A 15 10.21 -2.94 -10.01
C PRO A 15 10.91 -2.74 -8.66
N PHE A 16 10.53 -3.52 -7.67
CA PHE A 16 11.08 -3.44 -6.32
C PHE A 16 12.58 -3.68 -6.27
N CYS A 17 13.12 -4.42 -7.24
CA CYS A 17 14.56 -4.67 -7.33
C CYS A 17 15.40 -3.41 -7.58
N TYR A 18 14.78 -2.32 -7.98
CA TYR A 18 15.45 -1.04 -8.18
C TYR A 18 15.47 -0.15 -6.92
N ALA A 19 14.78 -0.57 -5.86
CA ALA A 19 14.82 0.15 -4.60
C ALA A 19 16.19 0.01 -3.95
N GLU A 20 16.57 1.04 -3.15
CA GLU A 20 17.79 0.97 -2.37
C GLU A 20 17.66 -0.08 -1.26
N ASP A 21 18.78 -0.67 -0.83
CA ASP A 21 18.77 -1.75 0.17
C ASP A 21 18.10 -1.35 1.48
N TYR A 22 18.16 -0.07 1.85
CA TYR A 22 17.55 0.45 3.08
C TYR A 22 16.07 0.81 2.92
N ASP A 23 15.52 0.76 1.71
CA ASP A 23 14.11 1.07 1.47
C ASP A 23 13.24 -0.13 1.79
N ASN A 24 12.19 0.12 2.56
CA ASN A 24 11.14 -0.87 2.79
C ASN A 24 10.09 -0.73 1.70
N VAL A 25 10.09 -1.65 0.75
CA VAL A 25 9.15 -1.62 -0.38
C VAL A 25 8.22 -2.82 -0.34
N GLY A 26 7.04 -2.65 -0.96
CA GLY A 26 6.04 -3.69 -1.05
C GLY A 26 5.05 -3.67 0.10
N LEU A 27 4.45 -4.80 0.38
CA LEU A 27 3.47 -4.93 1.46
C LEU A 27 4.20 -5.10 2.79
N ILE A 28 4.18 -4.05 3.61
CA ILE A 28 4.87 -4.04 4.92
C ILE A 28 4.01 -4.72 5.98
N VAL A 29 2.70 -4.42 6.00
CA VAL A 29 1.74 -4.94 6.96
C VAL A 29 0.46 -5.28 6.23
N GLY A 30 -0.17 -6.39 6.59
CA GLY A 30 -1.47 -6.77 6.06
C GLY A 30 -1.45 -8.07 5.28
N ASP A 31 -2.54 -8.34 4.59
CA ASP A 31 -2.75 -9.56 3.82
C ASP A 31 -3.03 -9.19 2.36
N ASP A 32 -2.28 -9.75 1.44
CA ASP A 32 -2.41 -9.45 0.00
C ASP A 32 -3.71 -10.00 -0.62
N GLN A 33 -4.44 -10.84 0.11
CA GLN A 33 -5.72 -11.39 -0.34
C GLN A 33 -6.93 -10.53 0.04
N PHE A 34 -6.74 -9.47 0.83
CA PHE A 34 -7.84 -8.58 1.21
C PHE A 34 -8.40 -7.86 -0.02
N LYS A 35 -9.74 -7.74 -0.05
CA LYS A 35 -10.40 -6.91 -1.07
C LYS A 35 -10.11 -5.45 -0.80
N VAL A 36 -9.80 -4.72 -1.86
CA VAL A 36 -9.54 -3.28 -1.75
C VAL A 36 -10.86 -2.53 -1.67
N SER A 37 -11.06 -1.74 -0.61
CA SER A 37 -12.21 -0.87 -0.45
C SER A 37 -11.89 0.58 -0.83
N GLY A 38 -10.65 0.96 -0.76
CA GLY A 38 -10.18 2.29 -1.13
C GLY A 38 -8.69 2.41 -0.83
N ILE A 39 -8.04 3.39 -1.46
CA ILE A 39 -6.61 3.62 -1.36
C ILE A 39 -6.36 5.07 -0.94
N ILE A 40 -5.46 5.26 0.02
CA ILE A 40 -4.94 6.58 0.36
C ILE A 40 -3.47 6.63 -0.04
N VAL A 41 -3.09 7.70 -0.73
CA VAL A 41 -1.70 7.96 -1.12
C VAL A 41 -1.16 9.06 -0.22
N CYS A 42 -0.01 8.83 0.38
CA CYS A 42 0.62 9.79 1.28
C CYS A 42 2.14 9.72 1.18
N LEU A 43 2.82 10.74 1.70
CA LEU A 43 4.28 10.74 1.78
C LEU A 43 4.77 9.85 2.92
N ASP A 44 4.16 9.99 4.10
CA ASP A 44 4.49 9.20 5.28
C ASP A 44 3.24 8.61 5.90
N THR A 45 3.30 7.35 6.29
CA THR A 45 2.20 6.67 6.97
C THR A 45 2.30 6.96 8.46
N ILE A 46 1.60 8.00 8.91
CA ILE A 46 1.52 8.39 10.31
C ILE A 46 0.11 8.10 10.85
N GLU A 47 -0.06 8.21 12.17
CA GLU A 47 -1.32 7.86 12.84
C GLU A 47 -2.52 8.63 12.28
N SER A 48 -2.36 9.93 11.98
CA SER A 48 -3.44 10.74 11.41
C SER A 48 -3.87 10.25 10.02
N VAL A 49 -2.95 9.72 9.22
CA VAL A 49 -3.27 9.15 7.91
C VAL A 49 -4.05 7.85 8.07
N VAL A 50 -3.68 7.02 9.04
CA VAL A 50 -4.41 5.78 9.35
C VAL A 50 -5.83 6.10 9.79
N ASP A 51 -6.00 7.10 10.66
CA ASP A 51 -7.33 7.55 11.12
C ASP A 51 -8.18 8.06 9.96
N GLU A 52 -7.59 8.81 9.03
CA GLU A 52 -8.27 9.28 7.83
C GLU A 52 -8.71 8.11 6.95
N ALA A 53 -7.85 7.11 6.79
CA ALA A 53 -8.18 5.91 6.01
C ALA A 53 -9.39 5.19 6.60
N ILE A 54 -9.43 5.03 7.91
CA ILE A 54 -10.56 4.41 8.60
C ILE A 54 -11.84 5.22 8.38
N GLN A 55 -11.78 6.54 8.53
CA GLN A 55 -12.92 7.44 8.33
C GLN A 55 -13.46 7.35 6.90
N LYS A 56 -12.60 7.29 5.92
CA LYS A 56 -12.96 7.22 4.49
C LYS A 56 -13.20 5.78 4.00
N LYS A 57 -13.14 4.82 4.90
CA LYS A 57 -13.31 3.39 4.59
C LYS A 57 -12.32 2.88 3.54
N CYS A 58 -11.10 3.40 3.57
CA CYS A 58 -9.99 2.93 2.75
C CYS A 58 -9.18 1.92 3.54
N ASN A 59 -8.86 0.78 2.95
CA ASN A 59 -8.10 -0.26 3.63
C ASN A 59 -6.68 -0.45 3.09
N VAL A 60 -6.25 0.43 2.19
CA VAL A 60 -4.89 0.43 1.64
C VAL A 60 -4.30 1.83 1.77
N ILE A 61 -3.05 1.89 2.23
CA ILE A 61 -2.28 3.13 2.34
C ILE A 61 -0.99 2.99 1.54
#